data_4309bd3e6212c8d2331c8d735cb59ad0
#
_entry.id   4309bd3e6212c8d2331c8d735cb59ad0
#
_cell.length_a   1.000
_cell.length_b   1.000
_cell.length_c   1.000
_cell.angle_alpha   90.00
_cell.angle_beta   90.00
_cell.angle_gamma   90.00
#
_symmetry.space_group_name_H-M   'P 1'
#
loop_
_entity.id
_entity.type
_entity.pdbx_description
1 polymer ?
#
loop_
_entity_poly.entity_id
_entity_poly.type
_entity_poly.pdbx_seq_one_letter_code
_entity_poly.pdbx_strand_id
1 'polypeptide(L)'
;MISKTNSIFAAVISAGVAAAAFGAAPAAAQQGANPTNEWYKVCTKQEDNDVCIVQNIVQAPSGQLLTAVGLIDVSGKVNRKIMQVSVPSARLIQPGVNIQIDGGTAQRIEYSVCMPDKCVAEVILTDQMIAAYKKGGELVLTSVNFQRSPNPIKISLAGFTQAYDGNPIAQSELQERQRLLQEEMAKKAEEARKKLEEAQAAAKKQ
;
A
#
# COMPACT_ATOMS: atom_id res chain seq x y z
N MET A 1 -25.67 -13.12 67.03
CA MET A 1 -24.74 -13.51 68.03
C MET A 1 -23.34 -13.21 67.53
N ILE A 2 -22.80 -12.06 67.93
CA ILE A 2 -21.77 -11.91 68.98
C ILE A 2 -20.47 -12.57 68.50
N SER A 3 -19.53 -11.77 68.14
CA SER A 3 -18.38 -11.18 68.86
C SER A 3 -17.08 -11.80 68.32
N LYS A 4 -15.98 -11.25 68.18
CA LYS A 4 -15.14 -10.22 68.78
C LYS A 4 -13.91 -9.96 67.92
N THR A 5 -13.59 -8.73 67.67
CA THR A 5 -12.29 -8.05 67.86
C THR A 5 -11.05 -8.89 68.12
N ASN A 6 -9.98 -8.68 67.33
CA ASN A 6 -8.70 -8.33 67.98
C ASN A 6 -7.76 -7.62 66.94
N SER A 7 -7.40 -6.42 67.31
CA SER A 7 -6.32 -5.61 66.73
C SER A 7 -4.99 -6.16 67.22
N ILE A 8 -3.98 -6.25 66.33
CA ILE A 8 -2.56 -6.19 66.73
C ILE A 8 -1.81 -5.33 65.71
N PHE A 9 -1.17 -4.32 66.21
CA PHE A 9 -0.17 -3.45 65.63
C PHE A 9 1.04 -4.22 65.09
N ALA A 10 1.63 -3.82 64.00
CA ALA A 10 3.07 -3.60 63.94
C ALA A 10 3.59 -3.15 62.60
N ALA A 11 4.33 -2.09 62.66
CA ALA A 11 5.58 -1.78 61.97
C ALA A 11 5.55 -1.41 60.47
N VAL A 12 5.68 -0.11 60.28
CA VAL A 12 6.15 0.59 59.09
C VAL A 12 7.59 0.18 58.78
N ILE A 13 7.85 -0.35 57.60
CA ILE A 13 9.18 -0.32 56.97
C ILE A 13 9.00 0.31 55.61
N SER A 14 9.40 1.56 55.52
CA SER A 14 9.55 2.32 54.28
C SER A 14 10.80 1.86 53.54
N ALA A 15 10.62 1.00 52.49
CA ALA A 15 11.65 0.75 51.50
C ALA A 15 11.35 1.57 50.28
N GLY A 16 12.13 2.62 50.06
CA GLY A 16 12.07 3.46 48.84
C GLY A 16 12.46 2.64 47.62
N VAL A 17 11.51 2.42 46.74
CA VAL A 17 11.76 1.91 45.38
C VAL A 17 11.91 3.09 44.46
N ALA A 18 13.16 3.37 44.06
CA ALA A 18 13.46 4.31 42.97
C ALA A 18 12.89 3.74 41.67
N ALA A 19 11.78 4.28 41.21
CA ALA A 19 11.23 3.97 39.90
C ALA A 19 12.12 4.60 38.83
N ALA A 20 13.00 3.81 38.24
CA ALA A 20 13.67 4.18 36.98
C ALA A 20 12.62 4.23 35.87
N ALA A 21 12.22 5.45 35.48
CA ALA A 21 11.40 5.69 34.32
C ALA A 21 12.22 5.32 33.08
N PHE A 22 12.02 4.09 32.56
CA PHE A 22 12.44 3.76 31.22
C PHE A 22 11.52 4.52 30.25
N GLY A 23 12.02 5.65 29.75
CA GLY A 23 11.41 6.33 28.63
C GLY A 23 11.40 5.41 27.42
N ALA A 24 10.24 4.82 27.12
CA ALA A 24 10.00 4.18 25.84
C ALA A 24 10.01 5.31 24.78
N ALA A 25 11.14 5.50 24.10
CA ALA A 25 11.17 6.27 22.87
C ALA A 25 10.19 5.60 21.88
N PRO A 26 9.28 6.36 21.22
CA PRO A 26 8.48 5.80 20.17
C PRO A 26 9.45 5.28 19.09
N ALA A 27 9.41 3.98 18.84
CA ALA A 27 10.04 3.40 17.68
C ALA A 27 9.33 4.02 16.47
N ALA A 28 9.93 5.05 15.87
CA ALA A 28 9.56 5.50 14.54
C ALA A 28 9.79 4.28 13.65
N ALA A 29 8.69 3.64 13.25
CA ALA A 29 8.71 2.64 12.21
C ALA A 29 9.30 3.35 10.98
N GLN A 30 10.56 3.10 10.71
CA GLN A 30 11.17 3.39 9.43
C GLN A 30 10.40 2.54 8.42
N GLN A 31 9.38 3.13 7.82
CA GLN A 31 8.83 2.63 6.58
C GLN A 31 9.99 2.72 5.59
N GLY A 32 10.69 1.59 5.43
CA GLY A 32 11.66 1.43 4.36
C GLY A 32 10.94 1.84 3.09
N ALA A 33 11.45 2.86 2.42
CA ALA A 33 10.93 3.32 1.14
C ALA A 33 10.94 2.11 0.21
N ASN A 34 9.78 1.50 0.01
CA ASN A 34 9.61 0.43 -0.95
C ASN A 34 9.69 1.12 -2.31
N PRO A 35 10.69 0.85 -3.16
CA PRO A 35 10.86 1.53 -4.44
C PRO A 35 9.65 1.37 -5.38
N THR A 36 8.69 0.52 -5.00
CA THR A 36 7.45 0.26 -5.72
C THR A 36 6.30 1.20 -5.35
N ASN A 37 6.45 2.09 -4.36
CA ASN A 37 5.37 2.98 -3.90
C ASN A 37 5.58 4.44 -4.35
N GLU A 38 6.28 4.64 -5.46
CA GLU A 38 6.52 5.95 -6.05
C GLU A 38 5.68 6.14 -7.31
N TRP A 39 5.30 7.40 -7.59
CA TRP A 39 4.68 7.76 -8.84
C TRP A 39 5.73 7.88 -9.94
N TYR A 40 5.47 7.29 -11.10
CA TYR A 40 6.33 7.42 -12.28
C TYR A 40 5.51 7.38 -13.56
N LYS A 41 6.04 7.98 -14.61
CA LYS A 41 5.44 8.02 -15.95
C LYS A 41 6.24 7.13 -16.90
N VAL A 42 5.53 6.34 -17.67
CA VAL A 42 6.05 5.58 -18.82
C VAL A 42 5.25 5.98 -20.06
N CYS A 43 5.93 6.19 -21.16
CA CYS A 43 5.26 6.43 -22.43
C CYS A 43 5.74 5.43 -23.48
N THR A 44 4.82 4.96 -24.30
CA THR A 44 5.08 4.10 -25.45
C THR A 44 4.32 4.58 -26.66
N LYS A 45 4.84 4.34 -27.85
CA LYS A 45 4.11 4.58 -29.08
C LYS A 45 3.42 3.29 -29.51
N GLN A 46 2.12 3.35 -29.73
CA GLN A 46 1.29 2.23 -30.22
C GLN A 46 0.61 2.66 -31.51
N GLU A 47 1.09 2.15 -32.64
CA GLU A 47 0.65 2.57 -33.96
C GLU A 47 0.73 4.10 -34.13
N ASP A 48 -0.41 4.76 -34.34
CA ASP A 48 -0.53 6.21 -34.53
C ASP A 48 -0.87 6.97 -33.24
N ASN A 49 -0.77 6.31 -32.07
CA ASN A 49 -1.08 6.91 -30.79
C ASN A 49 0.14 6.89 -29.86
N ASP A 50 0.31 7.95 -29.09
CA ASP A 50 1.20 7.99 -27.94
C ASP A 50 0.39 7.61 -26.69
N VAL A 51 0.86 6.62 -25.96
CA VAL A 51 0.23 6.14 -24.73
C VAL A 51 1.16 6.42 -23.56
N CYS A 52 0.76 7.33 -22.70
CA CYS A 52 1.47 7.65 -21.46
C CYS A 52 0.69 7.15 -20.26
N ILE A 53 1.38 6.52 -19.30
CA ILE A 53 0.79 6.01 -18.07
C ILE A 53 1.57 6.60 -16.90
N VAL A 54 0.87 7.34 -16.05
CA VAL A 54 1.37 7.75 -14.73
C VAL A 54 0.83 6.77 -13.71
N GLN A 55 1.70 6.05 -13.01
CA GLN A 55 1.26 4.95 -12.16
C GLN A 55 1.96 4.89 -10.81
N ASN A 56 1.27 4.26 -9.86
CA ASN A 56 1.79 3.85 -8.58
C ASN A 56 1.35 2.40 -8.31
N ILE A 57 2.27 1.55 -7.87
CA ILE A 57 2.03 0.14 -7.60
C ILE A 57 2.38 -0.13 -6.14
N VAL A 58 1.40 -0.57 -5.35
CA VAL A 58 1.58 -0.94 -3.95
C VAL A 58 1.61 -2.44 -3.82
N GLN A 59 2.70 -2.95 -3.25
CA GLN A 59 2.90 -4.38 -3.01
C GLN A 59 3.11 -4.65 -1.53
N ALA A 60 2.71 -5.83 -1.09
CA ALA A 60 3.09 -6.37 0.20
C ALA A 60 4.60 -6.68 0.24
N PRO A 61 5.21 -6.84 1.43
CA PRO A 61 6.61 -7.28 1.55
C PRO A 61 6.91 -8.62 0.85
N SER A 62 5.89 -9.45 0.64
CA SER A 62 5.96 -10.70 -0.14
C SER A 62 6.01 -10.50 -1.65
N GLY A 63 5.89 -9.28 -2.15
CA GLY A 63 5.76 -8.96 -3.57
C GLY A 63 4.34 -9.11 -4.13
N GLN A 64 3.38 -9.53 -3.32
CA GLN A 64 1.98 -9.63 -3.73
C GLN A 64 1.39 -8.25 -3.99
N LEU A 65 0.70 -8.07 -5.12
CA LEU A 65 -0.02 -6.85 -5.43
C LEU A 65 -1.08 -6.57 -4.36
N LEU A 66 -1.06 -5.39 -3.78
CA LEU A 66 -2.14 -4.87 -2.92
C LEU A 66 -3.09 -4.00 -3.72
N THR A 67 -2.55 -3.09 -4.52
CA THR A 67 -3.30 -2.27 -5.49
C THR A 67 -2.34 -1.62 -6.48
N ALA A 68 -2.85 -1.22 -7.62
CA ALA A 68 -2.15 -0.35 -8.55
C ALA A 68 -3.13 0.70 -9.10
N VAL A 69 -2.63 1.90 -9.29
CA VAL A 69 -3.34 3.01 -9.93
C VAL A 69 -2.57 3.42 -11.15
N GLY A 70 -3.25 3.55 -12.29
CA GLY A 70 -2.69 4.07 -13.52
C GLY A 70 -3.60 5.17 -14.09
N LEU A 71 -3.02 6.33 -14.39
CA LEU A 71 -3.65 7.39 -15.17
C LEU A 71 -3.10 7.29 -16.59
N ILE A 72 -3.94 6.83 -17.49
CA ILE A 72 -3.60 6.52 -18.88
C ILE A 72 -4.05 7.67 -19.74
N ASP A 73 -3.13 8.28 -20.46
CA ASP A 73 -3.38 9.31 -21.47
C ASP A 73 -3.01 8.75 -22.84
N VAL A 74 -4.01 8.64 -23.70
CA VAL A 74 -3.84 8.22 -25.10
C VAL A 74 -4.05 9.45 -25.96
N SER A 75 -3.06 9.80 -26.77
CA SER A 75 -3.10 10.94 -27.68
C SER A 75 -2.63 10.56 -29.08
N GLY A 76 -3.25 11.14 -30.10
CA GLY A 76 -2.97 10.86 -31.52
C GLY A 76 -4.26 10.67 -32.30
N LYS A 77 -4.39 9.56 -33.02
CA LYS A 77 -5.60 9.22 -33.77
C LYS A 77 -6.81 9.02 -32.86
N VAL A 78 -6.57 8.49 -31.64
CA VAL A 78 -7.55 8.38 -30.55
C VAL A 78 -7.07 9.27 -29.41
N ASN A 79 -8.00 10.06 -28.83
CA ASN A 79 -7.69 10.91 -27.68
C ASN A 79 -8.63 10.53 -26.54
N ARG A 80 -8.09 9.96 -25.46
CA ARG A 80 -8.85 9.63 -24.26
C ARG A 80 -7.96 9.55 -23.03
N LYS A 81 -8.54 9.91 -21.90
CA LYS A 81 -7.89 9.76 -20.60
C LYS A 81 -8.70 8.81 -19.73
N ILE A 82 -8.05 7.82 -19.13
CA ILE A 82 -8.68 6.79 -18.29
C ILE A 82 -7.90 6.70 -17.01
N MET A 83 -8.61 6.59 -15.90
CA MET A 83 -8.04 6.10 -14.66
C MET A 83 -8.37 4.62 -14.50
N GLN A 84 -7.37 3.83 -14.24
CA GLN A 84 -7.47 2.39 -14.01
C GLN A 84 -6.98 2.06 -12.59
N VAL A 85 -7.75 1.26 -11.86
CA VAL A 85 -7.40 0.74 -10.55
C VAL A 85 -7.40 -0.77 -10.61
N SER A 86 -6.28 -1.39 -10.24
CA SER A 86 -6.15 -2.85 -10.13
C SER A 86 -6.09 -3.25 -8.66
N VAL A 87 -6.86 -4.27 -8.28
CA VAL A 87 -6.85 -4.88 -6.95
C VAL A 87 -6.75 -6.40 -7.09
N PRO A 88 -6.27 -7.15 -6.09
CA PRO A 88 -6.25 -8.61 -6.14
C PRO A 88 -7.64 -9.18 -6.42
N SER A 89 -7.71 -10.34 -7.03
CA SER A 89 -8.96 -11.09 -7.22
C SER A 89 -9.69 -11.40 -5.89
N ALA A 90 -10.82 -12.10 -5.95
CA ALA A 90 -11.67 -12.39 -4.79
C ALA A 90 -12.25 -11.12 -4.12
N ARG A 91 -12.71 -10.17 -4.95
CA ARG A 91 -13.47 -8.98 -4.54
C ARG A 91 -14.94 -9.12 -4.88
N LEU A 92 -15.80 -8.51 -4.07
CA LEU A 92 -17.20 -8.35 -4.43
C LEU A 92 -17.32 -7.34 -5.57
N ILE A 93 -18.03 -7.74 -6.62
CA ILE A 93 -18.15 -6.94 -7.85
C ILE A 93 -19.01 -5.69 -7.63
N GLN A 94 -20.18 -5.84 -7.01
CA GLN A 94 -21.17 -4.76 -6.89
C GLN A 94 -20.67 -3.53 -6.11
N PRO A 95 -19.89 -3.64 -5.00
CA PRO A 95 -19.36 -2.48 -4.33
C PRO A 95 -18.36 -1.68 -5.18
N GLY A 96 -17.72 -2.31 -6.16
CA GLY A 96 -16.65 -1.68 -6.93
C GLY A 96 -15.44 -1.32 -6.07
N VAL A 97 -14.72 -0.30 -6.50
CA VAL A 97 -13.63 0.35 -5.76
C VAL A 97 -14.04 1.77 -5.40
N ASN A 98 -13.97 2.13 -4.13
CA ASN A 98 -14.16 3.50 -3.70
C ASN A 98 -12.81 4.22 -3.67
N ILE A 99 -12.79 5.42 -4.26
CA ILE A 99 -11.63 6.31 -4.33
C ILE A 99 -11.94 7.54 -3.48
N GLN A 100 -11.01 7.90 -2.59
CA GLN A 100 -11.15 9.07 -1.72
C GLN A 100 -9.81 9.80 -1.63
N ILE A 101 -9.82 11.12 -1.78
CA ILE A 101 -8.64 11.98 -1.64
C ILE A 101 -8.82 12.77 -0.34
N ASP A 102 -7.81 12.75 0.53
CA ASP A 102 -7.72 13.53 1.78
C ASP A 102 -8.99 13.48 2.64
N GLY A 103 -9.64 12.31 2.73
CA GLY A 103 -10.87 12.15 3.49
C GLY A 103 -12.12 12.85 2.90
N GLY A 104 -12.02 13.39 1.68
CA GLY A 104 -13.14 14.02 0.97
C GLY A 104 -14.23 13.03 0.55
N THR A 105 -15.10 13.43 -0.37
CA THR A 105 -16.18 12.56 -0.87
C THR A 105 -15.61 11.35 -1.62
N ALA A 106 -16.05 10.17 -1.23
CA ALA A 106 -15.67 8.94 -1.92
C ALA A 106 -16.40 8.83 -3.28
N GLN A 107 -15.65 8.50 -4.33
CA GLN A 107 -16.18 8.18 -5.65
C GLN A 107 -16.10 6.68 -5.86
N ARG A 108 -17.21 6.05 -6.21
CA ARG A 108 -17.25 4.64 -6.59
C ARG A 108 -16.89 4.46 -8.06
N ILE A 109 -16.02 3.48 -8.34
CA ILE A 109 -15.68 3.02 -9.69
C ILE A 109 -16.07 1.55 -9.81
N GLU A 110 -16.73 1.20 -10.91
CA GLU A 110 -17.15 -0.16 -11.20
C GLU A 110 -16.00 -0.97 -11.79
N TYR A 111 -15.97 -2.28 -11.50
CA TYR A 111 -15.03 -3.17 -12.17
C TYR A 111 -15.43 -3.36 -13.64
N SER A 112 -14.46 -3.17 -14.52
CA SER A 112 -14.60 -3.45 -15.95
C SER A 112 -14.34 -4.92 -16.28
N VAL A 113 -13.38 -5.53 -15.55
CA VAL A 113 -13.02 -6.95 -15.74
C VAL A 113 -12.38 -7.52 -14.47
N CYS A 114 -12.60 -8.81 -14.20
CA CYS A 114 -11.83 -9.57 -13.22
C CYS A 114 -11.14 -10.74 -13.91
N MET A 115 -9.85 -10.85 -13.71
CA MET A 115 -8.98 -11.94 -14.15
C MET A 115 -8.67 -12.85 -12.96
N PRO A 116 -8.05 -14.02 -13.15
CA PRO A 116 -7.73 -14.94 -12.06
C PRO A 116 -6.88 -14.32 -10.93
N ASP A 117 -6.00 -13.38 -11.27
CA ASP A 117 -5.05 -12.73 -10.36
C ASP A 117 -5.49 -11.36 -9.84
N LYS A 118 -6.30 -10.62 -10.59
CA LYS A 118 -6.72 -9.25 -10.27
C LYS A 118 -8.07 -8.86 -10.85
N CYS A 119 -8.73 -7.90 -10.23
CA CYS A 119 -9.84 -7.15 -10.79
C CYS A 119 -9.40 -5.74 -11.17
N VAL A 120 -9.93 -5.23 -12.25
CA VAL A 120 -9.63 -3.91 -12.81
C VAL A 120 -10.91 -3.07 -12.86
N ALA A 121 -10.85 -1.89 -12.28
CA ALA A 121 -11.89 -0.88 -12.33
C ALA A 121 -11.40 0.30 -13.18
N GLU A 122 -12.28 0.87 -14.00
CA GLU A 122 -11.93 1.96 -14.92
C GLU A 122 -12.96 3.08 -14.88
N VAL A 123 -12.48 4.30 -15.01
CA VAL A 123 -13.31 5.50 -15.14
C VAL A 123 -12.65 6.49 -16.09
N ILE A 124 -13.48 7.30 -16.76
CA ILE A 124 -12.97 8.43 -17.54
C ILE A 124 -12.26 9.40 -16.60
N LEU A 125 -11.00 9.69 -16.88
CA LEU A 125 -10.19 10.62 -16.10
C LEU A 125 -10.48 12.05 -16.56
N THR A 126 -11.08 12.83 -15.66
CA THR A 126 -11.39 14.25 -15.93
C THR A 126 -10.27 15.17 -15.46
N ASP A 127 -10.18 16.37 -16.02
CA ASP A 127 -9.21 17.38 -15.58
C ASP A 127 -9.44 17.79 -14.11
N GLN A 128 -10.68 17.74 -13.64
CA GLN A 128 -11.00 17.97 -12.23
C GLN A 128 -10.37 16.89 -11.32
N MET A 129 -10.43 15.63 -11.72
CA MET A 129 -9.77 14.53 -10.99
C MET A 129 -8.26 14.74 -10.98
N ILE A 130 -7.65 15.05 -12.13
CA ILE A 130 -6.21 15.32 -12.22
C ILE A 130 -5.82 16.46 -11.29
N ALA A 131 -6.58 17.56 -11.27
CA ALA A 131 -6.33 18.68 -10.37
C ALA A 131 -6.44 18.29 -8.89
N ALA A 132 -7.39 17.40 -8.54
CA ALA A 132 -7.53 16.88 -7.19
C ALA A 132 -6.34 16.01 -6.77
N TYR A 133 -5.84 15.14 -7.66
CA TYR A 133 -4.63 14.35 -7.43
C TYR A 133 -3.38 15.23 -7.23
N LYS A 134 -3.24 16.30 -8.03
CA LYS A 134 -2.10 17.23 -7.93
C LYS A 134 -2.08 18.03 -6.63
N LYS A 135 -3.25 18.31 -6.05
CA LYS A 135 -3.39 19.10 -4.81
C LYS A 135 -3.45 18.23 -3.56
N GLY A 136 -3.85 16.96 -3.70
CA GLY A 136 -4.08 16.07 -2.59
C GLY A 136 -2.77 15.54 -1.98
N GLY A 137 -2.85 15.10 -0.74
CA GLY A 137 -1.75 14.46 -0.01
C GLY A 137 -1.86 12.95 0.02
N GLU A 138 -3.07 12.41 0.13
CA GLU A 138 -3.32 10.96 0.28
C GLU A 138 -4.50 10.52 -0.60
N LEU A 139 -4.31 9.42 -1.30
CA LEU A 139 -5.35 8.70 -2.01
C LEU A 139 -5.68 7.41 -1.25
N VAL A 140 -6.94 7.19 -0.93
CA VAL A 140 -7.42 5.94 -0.32
C VAL A 140 -8.26 5.17 -1.33
N LEU A 141 -7.84 3.94 -1.61
CA LEU A 141 -8.57 2.99 -2.46
C LEU A 141 -9.17 1.90 -1.58
N THR A 142 -10.49 1.77 -1.59
CA THR A 142 -11.18 0.76 -0.78
C THR A 142 -11.92 -0.22 -1.67
N SER A 143 -11.47 -1.46 -1.70
CA SER A 143 -12.19 -2.60 -2.28
C SER A 143 -12.83 -3.44 -1.17
N VAL A 144 -13.83 -4.26 -1.49
CA VAL A 144 -14.48 -5.17 -0.53
C VAL A 144 -14.15 -6.60 -0.92
N ASN A 145 -13.60 -7.37 0.03
CA ASN A 145 -13.27 -8.78 -0.20
C ASN A 145 -14.53 -9.68 -0.17
N PHE A 146 -14.37 -10.96 -0.53
CA PHE A 146 -15.49 -11.93 -0.53
C PHE A 146 -16.08 -12.20 0.86
N GLN A 147 -15.35 -11.87 1.94
CA GLN A 147 -15.82 -11.92 3.33
C GLN A 147 -16.62 -10.68 3.73
N ARG A 148 -16.88 -9.77 2.80
CA ARG A 148 -17.57 -8.48 2.99
C ARG A 148 -16.79 -7.49 3.86
N SER A 149 -15.49 -7.68 4.01
CA SER A 149 -14.62 -6.75 4.74
C SER A 149 -14.03 -5.71 3.80
N PRO A 150 -14.11 -4.41 4.12
CA PRO A 150 -13.44 -3.35 3.37
C PRO A 150 -11.92 -3.48 3.52
N ASN A 151 -11.22 -3.28 2.42
CA ASN A 151 -9.76 -3.25 2.35
C ASN A 151 -9.29 -1.87 1.87
N PRO A 152 -9.12 -0.90 2.77
CA PRO A 152 -8.56 0.40 2.41
C PRO A 152 -7.05 0.30 2.23
N ILE A 153 -6.55 0.82 1.11
CA ILE A 153 -5.12 0.97 0.83
C ILE A 153 -4.85 2.46 0.64
N LYS A 154 -3.87 2.97 1.39
CA LYS A 154 -3.43 4.36 1.35
C LYS A 154 -2.24 4.50 0.41
N ILE A 155 -2.29 5.48 -0.46
CA ILE A 155 -1.24 5.84 -1.41
C ILE A 155 -0.91 7.31 -1.22
N SER A 156 0.35 7.62 -0.97
CA SER A 156 0.80 9.01 -0.95
C SER A 156 0.72 9.63 -2.33
N LEU A 157 0.19 10.85 -2.42
CA LEU A 157 0.20 11.64 -3.64
C LEU A 157 1.48 12.49 -3.78
N ALA A 158 2.42 12.39 -2.83
CA ALA A 158 3.73 13.00 -2.97
C ALA A 158 4.44 12.50 -4.23
N GLY A 159 4.97 13.41 -5.04
CA GLY A 159 5.61 13.10 -6.32
C GLY A 159 4.65 12.89 -7.50
N PHE A 160 3.33 12.82 -7.27
CA PHE A 160 2.36 12.66 -8.36
C PHE A 160 2.45 13.78 -9.41
N THR A 161 2.45 15.04 -8.97
CA THR A 161 2.54 16.19 -9.88
C THR A 161 3.82 16.15 -10.70
N GLN A 162 4.95 15.82 -10.08
CA GLN A 162 6.23 15.70 -10.77
C GLN A 162 6.21 14.58 -11.81
N ALA A 163 5.62 13.43 -11.48
CA ALA A 163 5.48 12.32 -12.42
C ALA A 163 4.51 12.65 -13.55
N TYR A 164 3.37 13.31 -13.25
CA TYR A 164 2.35 13.62 -14.24
C TYR A 164 2.82 14.66 -15.25
N ASP A 165 3.43 15.77 -14.80
CA ASP A 165 3.87 16.87 -15.65
C ASP A 165 5.31 16.69 -16.20
N GLY A 166 6.11 15.84 -15.54
CA GLY A 166 7.49 15.57 -15.90
C GLY A 166 7.66 14.68 -17.13
N ASN A 167 8.90 14.42 -17.48
CA ASN A 167 9.26 13.49 -18.55
C ASN A 167 9.01 12.02 -18.11
N PRO A 168 8.68 11.11 -19.03
CA PRO A 168 8.63 9.69 -18.73
C PRO A 168 10.04 9.18 -18.34
N ILE A 169 10.07 8.16 -17.47
CA ILE A 169 11.32 7.48 -17.18
C ILE A 169 11.83 6.73 -18.41
N ALA A 170 13.13 6.68 -18.58
CA ALA A 170 13.74 5.94 -19.66
C ALA A 170 13.47 4.44 -19.52
N GLN A 171 13.36 3.72 -20.63
CA GLN A 171 13.14 2.26 -20.59
C GLN A 171 14.25 1.52 -19.86
N SER A 172 15.50 2.01 -19.95
CA SER A 172 16.64 1.49 -19.19
C SER A 172 16.45 1.65 -17.67
N GLU A 173 15.90 2.76 -17.22
CA GLU A 173 15.60 3.00 -15.80
C GLU A 173 14.47 2.07 -15.31
N LEU A 174 13.44 1.84 -16.13
CA LEU A 174 12.39 0.88 -15.81
C LEU A 174 12.95 -0.54 -15.67
N GLN A 175 13.83 -0.97 -16.57
CA GLN A 175 14.50 -2.27 -16.50
C GLN A 175 15.36 -2.40 -15.24
N GLU A 176 16.09 -1.35 -14.89
CA GLU A 176 16.93 -1.32 -13.69
C GLU A 176 16.07 -1.41 -12.42
N ARG A 177 14.95 -0.69 -12.34
CA ARG A 177 13.98 -0.79 -11.22
C ARG A 177 13.43 -2.22 -11.09
N GLN A 178 13.09 -2.87 -12.20
CA GLN A 178 12.61 -4.24 -12.20
C GLN A 178 13.69 -5.22 -11.71
N ARG A 179 14.95 -5.03 -12.14
CA ARG A 179 16.09 -5.83 -11.70
C ARG A 179 16.31 -5.72 -10.18
N LEU A 180 16.34 -4.48 -9.67
CA LEU A 180 16.51 -4.22 -8.23
C LEU A 180 15.38 -4.85 -7.39
N LEU A 181 14.15 -4.77 -7.87
CA LEU A 181 13.01 -5.40 -7.21
C LEU A 181 13.15 -6.92 -7.17
N GLN A 182 13.54 -7.54 -8.28
CA GLN A 182 13.78 -8.99 -8.33
C GLN A 182 14.88 -9.43 -7.38
N GLU A 183 15.99 -8.69 -7.31
CA GLU A 183 17.08 -8.96 -6.37
C GLU A 183 16.64 -8.84 -4.90
N GLU A 184 15.86 -7.82 -4.57
CA GLU A 184 15.32 -7.65 -3.23
C GLU A 184 14.37 -8.79 -2.84
N MET A 185 13.48 -9.18 -3.75
CA MET A 185 12.60 -10.31 -3.54
C MET A 185 13.36 -11.64 -3.38
N ALA A 186 14.40 -11.87 -4.18
CA ALA A 186 15.23 -13.04 -4.06
C ALA A 186 15.95 -13.10 -2.70
N LYS A 187 16.50 -11.98 -2.22
CA LYS A 187 17.10 -11.88 -0.89
C LYS A 187 16.11 -12.20 0.23
N LYS A 188 14.91 -11.61 0.18
CA LYS A 188 13.86 -11.88 1.16
C LYS A 188 13.40 -13.34 1.14
N ALA A 189 13.28 -13.94 -0.02
CA ALA A 189 12.93 -15.35 -0.15
C ALA A 189 14.02 -16.26 0.45
N GLU A 190 15.30 -15.94 0.22
CA GLU A 190 16.41 -16.70 0.79
C GLU A 190 16.47 -16.57 2.33
N GLU A 191 16.28 -15.35 2.86
CA GLU A 191 16.19 -15.12 4.31
C GLU A 191 15.02 -15.89 4.95
N ALA A 192 13.86 -15.89 4.30
CA ALA A 192 12.69 -16.64 4.78
C ALA A 192 12.98 -18.16 4.76
N ARG A 193 13.65 -18.66 3.71
CA ARG A 193 14.05 -20.07 3.64
C ARG A 193 15.01 -20.44 4.76
N LYS A 194 16.06 -19.63 5.01
CA LYS A 194 17.02 -19.87 6.10
C LYS A 194 16.32 -19.91 7.46
N LYS A 195 15.42 -18.97 7.76
CA LYS A 195 14.64 -18.96 8.98
C LYS A 195 13.77 -20.21 9.13
N LEU A 196 13.17 -20.68 8.05
CA LEU A 196 12.38 -21.91 8.05
C LEU A 196 13.24 -23.14 8.33
N GLU A 197 14.42 -23.25 7.68
CA GLU A 197 15.37 -24.34 7.91
C GLU A 197 15.88 -24.37 9.36
N GLU A 198 16.21 -23.20 9.92
CA GLU A 198 16.60 -23.07 11.33
C GLU A 198 15.48 -23.50 12.31
N ALA A 199 14.25 -23.06 12.05
CA ALA A 199 13.10 -23.46 12.85
C ALA A 199 12.84 -24.97 12.78
N GLN A 200 12.95 -25.58 11.61
CA GLN A 200 12.82 -27.02 11.43
C GLN A 200 13.94 -27.80 12.13
N ALA A 201 15.17 -27.29 12.09
CA ALA A 201 16.30 -27.91 12.78
C ALA A 201 16.14 -27.82 14.31
N ALA A 202 15.61 -26.72 14.83
CA ALA A 202 15.31 -26.58 16.26
C ALA A 202 14.19 -27.53 16.72
N ALA A 203 13.13 -27.68 15.91
CA ALA A 203 12.03 -28.60 16.23
C ALA A 203 12.43 -30.09 16.24
N LYS A 204 13.44 -30.48 15.44
CA LYS A 204 13.96 -31.87 15.43
C LYS A 204 14.85 -32.21 16.64
N LYS A 205 15.29 -31.22 17.42
CA LYS A 205 16.14 -31.41 18.61
C LYS A 205 15.34 -31.53 19.94
N GLN A 206 14.02 -31.32 19.85
CA GLN A 206 13.07 -31.56 20.98
C GLN A 206 12.43 -32.94 20.85
#